data_5c977ee06a374af825a2b6b43c17be51
#
_entry.id   5c977ee06a374af825a2b6b43c17be51
#
_cell.length_a   1.000
_cell.length_b   1.000
_cell.length_c   1.000
_cell.angle_alpha   90.00
_cell.angle_beta   90.00
_cell.angle_gamma   90.00
#
_symmetry.space_group_name_H-M   'P 1'
#
loop_
_entity.id
_entity.type
_entity.pdbx_description
1 polymer ?
#
loop_
_entity_poly.entity_id
_entity_poly.type
_entity_poly.pdbx_seq_one_letter_code
_entity_poly.pdbx_strand_id
1 'polypeptide(L)'
;YVIQKGVVTSCSGMMPRPWVPAFVHYLKLNPGIGAGLHLTLTSEWKGYRWGPLSGKNTTPGLVDKEGAMWSSVEEVIKHATADEVEKEIRAQLERARAMGFEPTHFDSHMGTLLATPEFIRRYVKVGIENNIPVMLPAGHVTLIRKQANASETLVQQLRMIGKMLWAAGLPVLDDLHNESYGWKIPAAIAGDDKKLQQYKTQKYVEGLQ
;
A
#
# COMPACT_ATOMS: atom_id res chain seq x y z
N TYR A 1 -1.43 15.58 -12.97
CA TYR A 1 -0.70 16.85 -12.88
C TYR A 1 0.66 16.69 -12.20
N VAL A 2 0.72 16.18 -10.95
CA VAL A 2 1.98 16.06 -10.18
C VAL A 2 3.00 15.12 -10.82
N ILE A 3 2.57 14.05 -11.48
CA ILE A 3 3.44 13.15 -12.25
C ILE A 3 3.97 13.85 -13.50
N GLN A 4 3.12 14.60 -14.21
CA GLN A 4 3.51 15.28 -15.46
C GLN A 4 4.39 16.52 -15.23
N LYS A 5 4.23 17.20 -14.10
CA LYS A 5 4.84 18.52 -13.79
C LYS A 5 5.77 18.50 -12.59
N GLY A 6 5.80 17.45 -11.82
CA GLY A 6 6.54 17.35 -10.58
C GLY A 6 7.58 16.22 -10.58
N VAL A 7 7.99 15.85 -9.37
CA VAL A 7 9.00 14.81 -9.10
C VAL A 7 8.39 13.44 -8.78
N VAL A 8 7.04 13.35 -8.76
CA VAL A 8 6.35 12.08 -8.50
C VAL A 8 6.50 11.17 -9.72
N THR A 9 7.06 9.99 -9.52
CA THR A 9 7.41 9.06 -10.61
C THR A 9 6.41 7.93 -10.78
N SER A 10 5.63 7.61 -9.74
CA SER A 10 4.66 6.52 -9.77
C SER A 10 3.43 6.82 -8.91
N CYS A 11 2.39 6.03 -9.12
CA CYS A 11 1.17 6.04 -8.30
C CYS A 11 0.65 4.61 -8.14
N SER A 12 -0.36 4.43 -7.29
CA SER A 12 -1.05 3.15 -7.17
C SER A 12 -2.56 3.33 -7.07
N GLY A 13 -3.31 2.32 -7.51
CA GLY A 13 -4.77 2.35 -7.58
C GLY A 13 -5.42 1.31 -6.68
N MET A 14 -6.49 1.72 -5.99
CA MET A 14 -7.32 0.87 -5.13
C MET A 14 -8.38 0.15 -5.97
N MET A 15 -8.17 -1.12 -6.30
CA MET A 15 -9.08 -1.88 -7.16
C MET A 15 -10.52 -2.02 -6.67
N PRO A 16 -10.83 -2.10 -5.37
CA PRO A 16 -12.23 -2.13 -4.91
C PRO A 16 -13.03 -0.86 -5.14
N ARG A 17 -12.41 0.22 -5.59
CA ARG A 17 -13.06 1.55 -5.74
C ARG A 17 -13.77 1.69 -7.09
N PRO A 18 -14.92 2.42 -7.16
CA PRO A 18 -15.69 2.59 -8.41
C PRO A 18 -15.01 3.46 -9.47
N TRP A 19 -14.06 4.33 -9.09
CA TRP A 19 -13.33 5.18 -10.04
C TRP A 19 -12.17 4.48 -10.79
N VAL A 20 -11.92 3.20 -10.50
CA VAL A 20 -10.86 2.41 -11.14
C VAL A 20 -10.96 2.38 -12.68
N PRO A 21 -12.15 2.27 -13.32
CA PRO A 21 -12.22 2.32 -14.78
C PRO A 21 -11.64 3.61 -15.37
N ALA A 22 -11.91 4.76 -14.76
CA ALA A 22 -11.36 6.03 -15.19
C ALA A 22 -9.83 6.11 -14.97
N PHE A 23 -9.34 5.58 -13.86
CA PHE A 23 -7.91 5.46 -13.58
C PHE A 23 -7.19 4.60 -14.62
N VAL A 24 -7.71 3.41 -14.91
CA VAL A 24 -7.13 2.51 -15.92
C VAL A 24 -7.18 3.13 -17.32
N HIS A 25 -8.27 3.81 -17.69
CA HIS A 25 -8.35 4.54 -18.95
C HIS A 25 -7.25 5.62 -19.04
N TYR A 26 -7.05 6.38 -17.96
CA TYR A 26 -5.98 7.39 -17.90
C TYR A 26 -4.59 6.77 -18.09
N LEU A 27 -4.30 5.63 -17.47
CA LEU A 27 -3.02 4.94 -17.61
C LEU A 27 -2.79 4.47 -19.07
N LYS A 28 -3.82 3.96 -19.74
CA LYS A 28 -3.74 3.57 -21.16
C LYS A 28 -3.38 4.73 -22.08
N LEU A 29 -3.82 5.95 -21.75
CA LEU A 29 -3.46 7.16 -22.48
C LEU A 29 -2.08 7.71 -22.11
N ASN A 30 -1.49 7.23 -21.02
CA ASN A 30 -0.21 7.70 -20.46
C ASN A 30 0.70 6.52 -20.10
N PRO A 31 1.17 5.71 -21.07
CA PRO A 31 1.86 4.44 -20.81
C PRO A 31 3.24 4.60 -20.13
N GLY A 32 3.78 5.82 -20.08
CA GLY A 32 5.02 6.10 -19.36
C GLY A 32 4.88 6.27 -17.84
N ILE A 33 3.65 6.19 -17.30
CA ILE A 33 3.43 6.31 -15.86
C ILE A 33 3.57 4.93 -15.20
N GLY A 34 4.50 4.82 -14.25
CA GLY A 34 4.58 3.67 -13.36
C GLY A 34 3.36 3.62 -12.45
N ALA A 35 2.57 2.54 -12.53
CA ALA A 35 1.36 2.40 -11.72
C ALA A 35 1.28 1.03 -11.06
N GLY A 36 1.06 1.03 -9.75
CA GLY A 36 0.93 -0.17 -8.92
C GLY A 36 -0.49 -0.46 -8.47
N LEU A 37 -0.67 -1.58 -7.79
CA LEU A 37 -1.87 -1.89 -7.04
C LEU A 37 -1.70 -1.44 -5.58
N HIS A 38 -2.56 -0.51 -5.14
CA HIS A 38 -2.74 -0.17 -3.74
C HIS A 38 -3.66 -1.21 -3.10
N LEU A 39 -3.07 -2.35 -2.73
CA LEU A 39 -3.79 -3.52 -2.23
C LEU A 39 -4.57 -3.16 -0.96
N THR A 40 -5.87 -3.26 -1.06
CA THR A 40 -6.82 -2.69 -0.11
C THR A 40 -7.58 -3.79 0.62
N LEU A 41 -7.48 -3.81 1.96
CA LEU A 41 -8.15 -4.77 2.84
C LEU A 41 -9.04 -4.08 3.88
N THR A 42 -9.10 -2.74 3.85
CA THR A 42 -9.91 -1.94 4.77
C THR A 42 -10.83 -0.99 4.01
N SER A 43 -11.88 -0.53 4.68
CA SER A 43 -12.84 0.46 4.17
C SER A 43 -13.18 1.45 5.29
N GLU A 44 -12.32 2.45 5.50
CA GLU A 44 -12.29 3.33 6.67
C GLU A 44 -13.24 4.53 6.60
N TRP A 45 -13.86 4.82 5.47
CA TRP A 45 -14.71 6.00 5.31
C TRP A 45 -16.16 5.75 5.74
N LYS A 46 -16.72 6.61 6.56
CA LYS A 46 -18.06 6.41 7.15
C LYS A 46 -19.20 6.41 6.13
N GLY A 47 -19.15 7.26 5.12
CA GLY A 47 -20.24 7.43 4.15
C GLY A 47 -20.01 6.76 2.79
N TYR A 48 -18.90 6.05 2.64
CA TYR A 48 -18.49 5.47 1.37
C TYR A 48 -17.67 4.19 1.60
N ARG A 49 -18.38 3.07 1.68
CA ARG A 49 -17.84 1.77 2.04
C ARG A 49 -17.77 0.85 0.82
N TRP A 50 -16.80 -0.02 0.80
CA TRP A 50 -16.61 -1.03 -0.25
C TRP A 50 -16.30 -2.39 0.36
N GLY A 51 -16.69 -3.45 -0.38
CA GLY A 51 -16.40 -4.83 -0.02
C GLY A 51 -15.20 -5.40 -0.77
N PRO A 52 -14.78 -6.63 -0.41
CA PRO A 52 -13.73 -7.36 -1.10
C PRO A 52 -14.16 -7.79 -2.51
N LEU A 53 -13.22 -7.76 -3.45
CA LEU A 53 -13.44 -8.24 -4.82
C LEU A 53 -13.55 -9.76 -4.90
N SER A 54 -12.93 -10.48 -3.98
CA SER A 54 -13.10 -11.92 -3.80
C SER A 54 -14.53 -12.33 -3.37
N GLY A 55 -15.30 -11.34 -2.87
CA GLY A 55 -16.66 -11.53 -2.40
C GLY A 55 -16.76 -12.09 -0.97
N LYS A 56 -17.77 -11.65 -0.23
CA LYS A 56 -17.98 -11.99 1.19
C LYS A 56 -18.09 -13.49 1.48
N ASN A 57 -18.55 -14.29 0.52
CA ASN A 57 -18.66 -15.73 0.70
C ASN A 57 -17.32 -16.46 0.62
N THR A 58 -16.36 -15.87 -0.11
CA THR A 58 -15.01 -16.42 -0.29
C THR A 58 -14.07 -15.95 0.82
N THR A 59 -14.28 -14.74 1.32
CA THR A 59 -13.47 -14.08 2.34
C THR A 59 -14.35 -13.47 3.44
N PRO A 60 -15.12 -14.30 4.19
CA PRO A 60 -16.02 -13.81 5.22
C PRO A 60 -15.32 -13.04 6.34
N GLY A 61 -14.07 -13.38 6.66
CA GLY A 61 -13.28 -12.70 7.67
C GLY A 61 -12.87 -11.27 7.29
N LEU A 62 -12.92 -10.91 6.01
CA LEU A 62 -12.61 -9.56 5.53
C LEU A 62 -13.78 -8.58 5.61
N VAL A 63 -15.00 -9.05 5.97
CA VAL A 63 -16.19 -8.20 5.95
C VAL A 63 -16.80 -8.03 7.34
N ASP A 64 -17.32 -6.84 7.57
CA ASP A 64 -18.13 -6.53 8.74
C ASP A 64 -19.60 -6.93 8.54
N LYS A 65 -20.44 -6.64 9.55
CA LYS A 65 -21.89 -6.95 9.50
C LYS A 65 -22.65 -6.23 8.39
N GLU A 66 -22.10 -5.14 7.85
CA GLU A 66 -22.69 -4.40 6.71
C GLU A 66 -22.28 -5.00 5.36
N GLY A 67 -21.36 -5.97 5.35
CA GLY A 67 -20.82 -6.58 4.14
C GLY A 67 -19.73 -5.74 3.47
N ALA A 68 -19.24 -4.70 4.13
CA ALA A 68 -18.08 -3.93 3.70
C ALA A 68 -16.79 -4.48 4.36
N MET A 69 -15.63 -4.17 3.80
CA MET A 69 -14.37 -4.45 4.48
C MET A 69 -14.32 -3.71 5.83
N TRP A 70 -13.60 -4.26 6.80
CA TRP A 70 -13.39 -3.65 8.11
C TRP A 70 -12.83 -2.22 7.99
N SER A 71 -13.15 -1.37 8.97
CA SER A 71 -12.73 0.04 8.93
C SER A 71 -11.30 0.27 9.43
N SER A 72 -10.67 -0.71 10.06
CA SER A 72 -9.32 -0.58 10.60
C SER A 72 -8.48 -1.83 10.40
N VAL A 73 -7.16 -1.65 10.48
CA VAL A 73 -6.18 -2.75 10.38
C VAL A 73 -6.34 -3.75 11.53
N GLU A 74 -6.64 -3.27 12.73
CA GLU A 74 -6.83 -4.09 13.93
C GLU A 74 -8.00 -5.07 13.75
N GLU A 75 -9.10 -4.60 13.16
CA GLU A 75 -10.26 -5.45 12.90
C GLU A 75 -9.94 -6.50 11.80
N VAL A 76 -9.17 -6.14 10.78
CA VAL A 76 -8.71 -7.12 9.78
C VAL A 76 -7.85 -8.20 10.43
N ILE A 77 -6.87 -7.82 11.27
CA ILE A 77 -6.01 -8.79 11.99
C ILE A 77 -6.84 -9.74 12.86
N LYS A 78 -7.87 -9.21 13.50
CA LYS A 78 -8.72 -9.97 14.44
C LYS A 78 -9.62 -10.99 13.74
N HIS A 79 -10.07 -10.70 12.53
CA HIS A 79 -11.13 -11.47 11.87
C HIS A 79 -10.69 -12.23 10.63
N ALA A 80 -9.74 -11.69 9.84
CA ALA A 80 -9.33 -12.29 8.60
C ALA A 80 -8.21 -13.32 8.77
N THR A 81 -8.29 -14.40 8.04
CA THR A 81 -7.20 -15.36 7.91
C THR A 81 -6.21 -14.93 6.82
N ALA A 82 -4.97 -15.42 6.90
CA ALA A 82 -3.97 -15.15 5.86
C ALA A 82 -4.38 -15.72 4.49
N ASP A 83 -5.14 -16.80 4.44
CA ASP A 83 -5.66 -17.38 3.20
C ASP A 83 -6.73 -16.49 2.56
N GLU A 84 -7.59 -15.85 3.35
CA GLU A 84 -8.54 -14.86 2.84
C GLU A 84 -7.84 -13.60 2.31
N VAL A 85 -6.80 -13.15 3.01
CA VAL A 85 -5.96 -12.04 2.54
C VAL A 85 -5.32 -12.37 1.19
N GLU A 86 -4.74 -13.57 1.03
CA GLU A 86 -4.17 -14.00 -0.26
C GLU A 86 -5.23 -14.04 -1.37
N LYS A 87 -6.42 -14.57 -1.10
CA LYS A 87 -7.52 -14.60 -2.08
C LYS A 87 -7.91 -13.20 -2.54
N GLU A 88 -7.98 -12.26 -1.62
CA GLU A 88 -8.31 -10.87 -1.95
C GLU A 88 -7.21 -10.17 -2.76
N ILE A 89 -5.93 -10.38 -2.41
CA ILE A 89 -4.80 -9.88 -3.22
C ILE A 89 -4.91 -10.37 -4.66
N ARG A 90 -5.17 -11.66 -4.85
CA ARG A 90 -5.31 -12.27 -6.18
C ARG A 90 -6.52 -11.72 -6.94
N ALA A 91 -7.66 -11.54 -6.27
CA ALA A 91 -8.87 -10.97 -6.89
C ALA A 91 -8.63 -9.51 -7.34
N GLN A 92 -7.90 -8.72 -6.57
CA GLN A 92 -7.53 -7.36 -6.97
C GLN A 92 -6.59 -7.35 -8.17
N LEU A 93 -5.60 -8.25 -8.22
CA LEU A 93 -4.71 -8.41 -9.38
C LEU A 93 -5.48 -8.87 -10.62
N GLU A 94 -6.34 -9.87 -10.46
CA GLU A 94 -7.17 -10.39 -11.55
C GLU A 94 -8.08 -9.31 -12.14
N ARG A 95 -8.73 -8.51 -11.30
CA ARG A 95 -9.54 -7.37 -11.77
C ARG A 95 -8.71 -6.37 -12.56
N ALA A 96 -7.51 -6.03 -12.10
CA ALA A 96 -6.62 -5.11 -12.80
C ALA A 96 -6.28 -5.64 -14.20
N ARG A 97 -5.86 -6.91 -14.29
CA ARG A 97 -5.53 -7.58 -15.55
C ARG A 97 -6.73 -7.71 -16.49
N ALA A 98 -7.89 -8.05 -15.98
CA ALA A 98 -9.14 -8.10 -16.75
C ALA A 98 -9.51 -6.75 -17.37
N MET A 99 -9.10 -5.64 -16.75
CA MET A 99 -9.26 -4.29 -17.28
C MET A 99 -8.12 -3.86 -18.23
N GLY A 100 -7.12 -4.72 -18.45
CA GLY A 100 -5.92 -4.43 -19.24
C GLY A 100 -4.94 -3.51 -18.53
N PHE A 101 -4.88 -3.60 -17.21
CA PHE A 101 -3.90 -2.92 -16.37
C PHE A 101 -2.95 -3.95 -15.75
N GLU A 102 -1.70 -3.97 -16.20
CA GLU A 102 -0.62 -4.74 -15.58
C GLU A 102 0.13 -3.85 -14.59
N PRO A 103 0.10 -4.14 -13.28
CA PRO A 103 0.70 -3.29 -12.29
C PRO A 103 2.23 -3.41 -12.28
N THR A 104 2.92 -2.28 -12.12
CA THR A 104 4.38 -2.25 -12.01
C THR A 104 4.89 -2.65 -10.63
N HIS A 105 4.05 -2.58 -9.61
CA HIS A 105 4.39 -2.94 -8.22
C HIS A 105 3.12 -3.11 -7.39
N PHE A 106 3.30 -3.70 -6.21
CA PHE A 106 2.29 -3.75 -5.15
C PHE A 106 2.71 -2.87 -3.99
N ASP A 107 1.75 -2.18 -3.38
CA ASP A 107 1.87 -1.56 -2.08
C ASP A 107 0.63 -1.84 -1.21
N SER A 108 0.64 -1.42 0.05
CA SER A 108 -0.39 -1.80 1.01
C SER A 108 -1.15 -0.59 1.53
N HIS A 109 -2.46 -0.54 1.26
CA HIS A 109 -3.34 0.44 1.89
C HIS A 109 -3.31 0.32 3.41
N MET A 110 -3.10 1.45 4.10
CA MET A 110 -2.95 1.53 5.57
C MET A 110 -1.90 0.57 6.18
N GLY A 111 -0.98 0.04 5.37
CA GLY A 111 0.01 -0.92 5.83
C GLY A 111 -0.56 -2.28 6.28
N THR A 112 -1.81 -2.60 5.96
CA THR A 112 -2.51 -3.80 6.44
C THR A 112 -1.76 -5.09 6.12
N LEU A 113 -1.14 -5.18 4.93
CA LEU A 113 -0.36 -6.37 4.54
C LEU A 113 0.96 -6.51 5.29
N LEU A 114 1.40 -5.47 5.99
CA LEU A 114 2.62 -5.46 6.80
C LEU A 114 2.33 -5.69 8.29
N ALA A 115 1.07 -5.83 8.67
CA ALA A 115 0.63 -5.85 10.06
C ALA A 115 0.94 -7.16 10.79
N THR A 116 1.04 -8.29 10.06
CA THR A 116 1.40 -9.59 10.66
C THR A 116 2.41 -10.34 9.77
N PRO A 117 3.25 -11.22 10.34
CA PRO A 117 4.16 -12.06 9.56
C PRO A 117 3.43 -12.95 8.54
N GLU A 118 2.21 -13.40 8.87
CA GLU A 118 1.36 -14.23 8.00
C GLU A 118 0.92 -13.44 6.76
N PHE A 119 0.47 -12.20 6.94
CA PHE A 119 0.06 -11.32 5.84
C PHE A 119 1.24 -10.94 4.95
N ILE A 120 2.39 -10.61 5.54
CA ILE A 120 3.63 -10.36 4.80
C ILE A 120 3.99 -11.55 3.92
N ARG A 121 3.93 -12.79 4.45
CA ARG A 121 4.22 -13.99 3.67
C ARG A 121 3.31 -14.14 2.46
N ARG A 122 1.99 -13.89 2.60
CA ARG A 122 1.04 -13.96 1.49
C ARG A 122 1.28 -12.86 0.46
N TYR A 123 1.54 -11.65 0.91
CA TYR A 123 1.87 -10.51 0.08
C TYR A 123 3.11 -10.76 -0.78
N VAL A 124 4.19 -11.16 -0.16
CA VAL A 124 5.46 -11.49 -0.82
C VAL A 124 5.31 -12.67 -1.78
N LYS A 125 4.61 -13.73 -1.35
CA LYS A 125 4.32 -14.91 -2.18
C LYS A 125 3.64 -14.52 -3.48
N VAL A 126 2.56 -13.76 -3.42
CA VAL A 126 1.81 -13.33 -4.63
C VAL A 126 2.66 -12.44 -5.53
N GLY A 127 3.49 -11.56 -4.95
CA GLY A 127 4.44 -10.74 -5.70
C GLY A 127 5.45 -11.59 -6.47
N ILE A 128 6.09 -12.54 -5.82
CA ILE A 128 7.07 -13.45 -6.44
C ILE A 128 6.41 -14.30 -7.54
N GLU A 129 5.29 -14.95 -7.26
CA GLU A 129 4.60 -15.81 -8.22
C GLU A 129 4.16 -15.08 -9.50
N ASN A 130 3.92 -13.77 -9.40
CA ASN A 130 3.48 -12.95 -10.53
C ASN A 130 4.60 -12.06 -11.12
N ASN A 131 5.83 -12.17 -10.60
CA ASN A 131 6.96 -11.30 -10.97
C ASN A 131 6.64 -9.81 -10.80
N ILE A 132 5.95 -9.45 -9.73
CA ILE A 132 5.58 -8.07 -9.40
C ILE A 132 6.31 -7.63 -8.13
N PRO A 133 7.11 -6.56 -8.18
CA PRO A 133 7.76 -5.98 -7.00
C PRO A 133 6.78 -5.64 -5.89
N VAL A 134 7.19 -5.87 -4.65
CA VAL A 134 6.39 -5.52 -3.46
C VAL A 134 7.05 -4.39 -2.69
N MET A 135 6.28 -3.38 -2.30
CA MET A 135 6.76 -2.29 -1.46
C MET A 135 6.90 -2.78 -0.01
N LEU A 136 8.04 -3.37 0.28
CA LEU A 136 8.43 -3.82 1.62
C LEU A 136 9.86 -3.34 1.88
N PRO A 137 10.08 -2.44 2.86
CA PRO A 137 11.43 -2.04 3.26
C PRO A 137 12.19 -3.25 3.80
N ALA A 138 13.19 -3.74 3.06
CA ALA A 138 13.85 -5.00 3.34
C ALA A 138 15.37 -4.97 3.06
N GLY A 139 15.94 -3.78 2.80
CA GLY A 139 17.37 -3.53 2.67
C GLY A 139 18.01 -3.16 4.00
N HIS A 140 18.55 -1.94 4.13
CA HIS A 140 19.18 -1.50 5.37
C HIS A 140 18.19 -1.13 6.48
N VAL A 141 16.95 -0.70 6.14
CA VAL A 141 15.81 -0.50 7.06
C VAL A 141 16.10 0.52 8.19
N THR A 142 16.94 1.51 7.93
CA THR A 142 17.40 2.46 8.96
C THR A 142 16.32 3.44 9.38
N LEU A 143 15.61 4.02 8.40
CA LEU A 143 14.54 5.00 8.65
C LEU A 143 13.33 4.33 9.29
N ILE A 144 12.86 3.22 8.71
CA ILE A 144 11.73 2.46 9.26
C ILE A 144 12.02 1.96 10.68
N ARG A 145 13.24 1.48 10.95
CA ARG A 145 13.65 1.09 12.30
C ARG A 145 13.47 2.23 13.30
N LYS A 146 13.92 3.43 12.93
CA LYS A 146 13.81 4.63 13.78
C LYS A 146 12.35 5.06 13.95
N GLN A 147 11.57 5.11 12.87
CA GLN A 147 10.18 5.58 12.86
C GLN A 147 9.23 4.64 13.60
N ALA A 148 9.35 3.33 13.37
CA ALA A 148 8.49 2.30 13.95
C ALA A 148 9.05 1.70 15.26
N ASN A 149 10.20 2.18 15.76
CA ASN A 149 10.90 1.57 16.89
C ASN A 149 11.05 0.04 16.75
N ALA A 150 11.41 -0.41 15.54
CA ALA A 150 11.44 -1.81 15.19
C ALA A 150 12.57 -2.56 15.93
N SER A 151 12.24 -3.76 16.44
CA SER A 151 13.22 -4.61 17.12
C SER A 151 14.29 -5.13 16.13
N GLU A 152 15.46 -5.48 16.63
CA GLU A 152 16.53 -6.11 15.83
C GLU A 152 16.04 -7.38 15.15
N THR A 153 15.24 -8.18 15.83
CA THR A 153 14.64 -9.41 15.29
C THR A 153 13.78 -9.11 14.06
N LEU A 154 12.93 -8.09 14.13
CA LEU A 154 12.10 -7.68 12.99
C LEU A 154 12.97 -7.20 11.82
N VAL A 155 13.99 -6.39 12.08
CA VAL A 155 14.92 -5.91 11.05
C VAL A 155 15.62 -7.08 10.35
N GLN A 156 16.08 -8.10 11.11
CA GLN A 156 16.69 -9.29 10.54
C GLN A 156 15.70 -10.11 9.70
N GLN A 157 14.45 -10.24 10.14
CA GLN A 157 13.40 -10.91 9.37
C GLN A 157 13.12 -10.17 8.05
N LEU A 158 13.00 -8.84 8.07
CA LEU A 158 12.82 -8.04 6.87
C LEU A 158 13.99 -8.21 5.89
N ARG A 159 15.25 -8.19 6.38
CA ARG A 159 16.43 -8.42 5.54
C ARG A 159 16.48 -9.83 4.93
N MET A 160 15.99 -10.86 5.66
CA MET A 160 15.86 -12.19 5.08
C MET A 160 14.84 -12.22 3.94
N ILE A 161 13.71 -11.54 4.10
CA ILE A 161 12.71 -11.40 3.03
C ILE A 161 13.31 -10.63 1.83
N GLY A 162 14.09 -9.56 2.09
CA GLY A 162 14.80 -8.83 1.03
C GLY A 162 15.74 -9.72 0.21
N LYS A 163 16.52 -10.57 0.87
CA LYS A 163 17.37 -11.57 0.17
C LYS A 163 16.54 -12.56 -0.66
N MET A 164 15.39 -12.98 -0.16
CA MET A 164 14.50 -13.88 -0.89
C MET A 164 13.88 -13.20 -2.13
N LEU A 165 13.42 -11.95 -2.00
CA LEU A 165 12.92 -11.15 -3.12
C LEU A 165 13.99 -10.96 -4.19
N TRP A 166 15.22 -10.60 -3.78
CA TRP A 166 16.35 -10.43 -4.68
C TRP A 166 16.71 -11.72 -5.40
N ALA A 167 16.75 -12.85 -4.68
CA ALA A 167 16.99 -14.16 -5.26
C ALA A 167 15.89 -14.59 -6.25
N ALA A 168 14.68 -14.10 -6.07
CA ALA A 168 13.56 -14.28 -7.01
C ALA A 168 13.61 -13.32 -8.22
N GLY A 169 14.63 -12.46 -8.34
CA GLY A 169 14.80 -11.50 -9.43
C GLY A 169 13.97 -10.21 -9.27
N LEU A 170 13.40 -9.97 -8.10
CA LEU A 170 12.63 -8.77 -7.81
C LEU A 170 13.51 -7.70 -7.16
N PRO A 171 13.29 -6.40 -7.49
CA PRO A 171 13.96 -5.32 -6.80
C PRO A 171 13.52 -5.27 -5.33
N VAL A 172 14.43 -4.83 -4.47
CA VAL A 172 14.20 -4.68 -3.03
C VAL A 172 14.21 -3.19 -2.68
N LEU A 173 13.22 -2.74 -1.93
CA LEU A 173 13.21 -1.42 -1.37
C LEU A 173 14.15 -1.39 -0.15
N ASP A 174 15.18 -0.55 -0.19
CA ASP A 174 16.18 -0.47 0.88
C ASP A 174 15.58 0.07 2.18
N ASP A 175 14.75 1.12 2.06
CA ASP A 175 14.15 1.80 3.18
C ASP A 175 12.91 2.58 2.75
N LEU A 176 12.15 3.16 3.69
CA LEU A 176 10.97 3.96 3.42
C LEU A 176 10.93 5.17 4.36
N HIS A 177 10.89 6.37 3.78
CA HIS A 177 10.59 7.60 4.51
C HIS A 177 9.07 7.82 4.56
N ASN A 178 8.45 7.62 5.72
CA ASN A 178 6.99 7.67 5.91
C ASN A 178 6.59 8.57 7.11
N GLU A 179 7.30 9.67 7.33
CA GLU A 179 7.06 10.55 8.49
C GLU A 179 5.85 11.49 8.33
N SER A 180 5.37 11.70 7.09
CA SER A 180 4.34 12.71 6.80
C SER A 180 3.02 12.51 7.55
N TYR A 181 2.68 11.28 7.88
CA TYR A 181 1.48 10.96 8.68
C TYR A 181 1.60 11.38 10.15
N GLY A 182 2.82 11.48 10.68
CA GLY A 182 3.11 11.88 12.06
C GLY A 182 3.35 13.38 12.26
N TRP A 183 3.32 14.19 11.22
CA TRP A 183 3.59 15.61 11.36
C TRP A 183 2.51 16.34 12.15
N LYS A 184 2.94 16.95 13.26
CA LYS A 184 2.07 17.81 14.07
C LYS A 184 1.97 19.18 13.41
N ILE A 185 0.83 19.51 12.87
CA ILE A 185 0.57 20.82 12.27
C ILE A 185 0.49 21.86 13.39
N PRO A 186 1.32 22.92 13.37
CA PRO A 186 1.23 23.99 14.35
C PRO A 186 -0.14 24.67 14.31
N ALA A 187 -0.76 24.87 15.48
CA ALA A 187 -2.10 25.46 15.58
C ALA A 187 -2.19 26.84 14.90
N ALA A 188 -1.10 27.62 14.91
CA ALA A 188 -1.04 28.95 14.30
C ALA A 188 -1.20 28.95 12.76
N ILE A 189 -1.07 27.79 12.09
CA ILE A 189 -1.17 27.68 10.63
C ILE A 189 -2.28 26.71 10.19
N ALA A 190 -2.95 26.05 11.11
CA ALA A 190 -3.94 24.99 10.81
C ALA A 190 -5.14 25.48 9.97
N GLY A 191 -5.47 26.77 10.04
CA GLY A 191 -6.55 27.41 9.27
C GLY A 191 -6.06 28.24 8.07
N ASP A 192 -4.78 28.21 7.73
CA ASP A 192 -4.19 28.98 6.63
C ASP A 192 -3.59 28.02 5.59
N ASP A 193 -4.35 27.76 4.53
CA ASP A 193 -3.96 26.80 3.49
C ASP A 193 -2.60 27.11 2.87
N LYS A 194 -2.25 28.38 2.67
CA LYS A 194 -0.99 28.80 2.09
C LYS A 194 0.18 28.50 3.02
N LYS A 195 0.07 28.83 4.30
CA LYS A 195 1.10 28.52 5.30
C LYS A 195 1.21 27.02 5.54
N LEU A 196 0.08 26.31 5.55
CA LEU A 196 0.05 24.85 5.67
C LEU A 196 0.79 24.19 4.50
N GLN A 197 0.55 24.65 3.27
CA GLN A 197 1.25 24.16 2.08
C GLN A 197 2.75 24.45 2.16
N GLN A 198 3.15 25.65 2.55
CA GLN A 198 4.56 26.00 2.74
C GLN A 198 5.24 25.12 3.79
N TYR A 199 4.59 24.92 4.94
CA TYR A 199 5.08 24.05 6.01
C TYR A 199 5.29 22.61 5.52
N LYS A 200 4.30 22.03 4.85
CA LYS A 200 4.40 20.66 4.30
C LYS A 200 5.51 20.56 3.25
N THR A 201 5.62 21.53 2.35
CA THR A 201 6.68 21.58 1.34
C THR A 201 8.07 21.60 2.00
N GLN A 202 8.26 22.45 3.00
CA GLN A 202 9.52 22.51 3.74
C GLN A 202 9.84 21.17 4.41
N LYS A 203 8.86 20.53 5.06
CA LYS A 203 9.03 19.22 5.69
C LYS A 203 9.42 18.12 4.70
N TYR A 204 8.85 18.10 3.52
CA TYR A 204 9.26 17.16 2.47
C TYR A 204 10.67 17.43 1.97
N VAL A 205 11.05 18.70 1.78
CA VAL A 205 12.43 19.07 1.38
C VAL A 205 13.45 18.67 2.44
N GLU A 206 13.15 18.91 3.73
CA GLU A 206 13.99 18.47 4.86
C GLU A 206 14.19 16.95 4.87
N GLY A 207 13.15 16.18 4.54
CA GLY A 207 13.22 14.72 4.49
C GLY A 207 14.00 14.15 3.30
N LEU A 208 14.33 14.97 2.29
CA LEU A 208 15.14 14.58 1.14
C LEU A 208 16.65 14.83 1.36
N GLN A 209 17.03 15.52 2.42
CA GLN A 209 18.42 15.83 2.81
C GLN A 209 18.97 14.80 3.79
#